data_6ed21fbff05201e5bcc5806051126fd8
#
_entry.id   6ed21fbff05201e5bcc5806051126fd8
#
_cell.length_a   1.000
_cell.length_b   1.000
_cell.length_c   1.000
_cell.angle_alpha   90.00
_cell.angle_beta   90.00
_cell.angle_gamma   90.00
#
_symmetry.space_group_name_H-M   'P 1'
#
loop_
_entity.id
_entity.type
_entity.pdbx_description
1 polymer ?
#
loop_
_entity_poly.entity_id
_entity_poly.type
_entity_poly.pdbx_seq_one_letter_code
_entity_poly.pdbx_strand_id
1 'polypeptide(L)'
;GEIDVPILLSGAWQDEQTGPHFATLLDDFTGSPMTRFVVFNGLHVDGYSTDILAELIAFMDLYVKEQRPTPPPGYETIMLIASQAIFGQALPAAPIPYSDAGLYPDLDAAQAAYEGQKQLKVIFERGSDPARLGKPSDGFAMEFDAWPPPETSPWRLYLHEDGSLRETAPTAATDSASKFEHDPEAGQRTFGGSQPFYEWAQPAPGKALVFESEPLIEDHVLVGSASVDLWLGSTADDADLQVLVSEVSPDGNETFVQAGWLRASQRALAPDANELRPVKTHLEADAALLPAGEYALTRVEVMPFGQVFRAGSRVRLVISTPGDSRERWRFKLLEYPLGALVEHQVAHSMVHPSSVVLPLIPSAVVPVANRGFPVCPSRRGRPCRPHVAYSNAPGD
;
A
#
# COMPACT_ATOMS: atom_id res chain seq x y z
N GLY A 1 20.46 -14.18 10.53
CA GLY A 1 19.30 -15.04 10.69
C GLY A 1 19.67 -16.51 10.64
N GLU A 2 18.73 -17.35 11.01
CA GLU A 2 18.94 -18.82 11.01
C GLU A 2 18.63 -19.45 9.63
N ILE A 3 18.04 -18.68 8.69
CA ILE A 3 17.74 -19.17 7.34
C ILE A 3 18.98 -18.97 6.47
N ASP A 4 19.51 -20.06 5.95
CA ASP A 4 20.75 -20.13 5.16
C ASP A 4 20.57 -20.76 3.76
N VAL A 5 19.32 -20.78 3.28
CA VAL A 5 18.95 -21.28 1.94
C VAL A 5 18.47 -20.13 1.05
N PRO A 6 18.49 -20.28 -0.28
CA PRO A 6 17.90 -19.32 -1.19
C PRO A 6 16.43 -19.07 -0.91
N ILE A 7 16.00 -17.82 -1.04
CA ILE A 7 14.62 -17.39 -0.76
C ILE A 7 14.03 -16.68 -1.99
N LEU A 8 12.87 -17.14 -2.44
CA LEU A 8 11.94 -16.37 -3.25
C LEU A 8 10.70 -16.06 -2.41
N LEU A 9 10.38 -14.77 -2.28
CA LEU A 9 9.13 -14.31 -1.68
C LEU A 9 8.35 -13.49 -2.69
N SER A 10 7.07 -13.80 -2.89
CA SER A 10 6.15 -12.97 -3.63
C SER A 10 5.01 -12.49 -2.75
N GLY A 11 4.55 -11.26 -2.97
CA GLY A 11 3.48 -10.70 -2.15
C GLY A 11 2.72 -9.57 -2.84
N ALA A 12 1.44 -9.45 -2.49
CA ALA A 12 0.53 -8.46 -3.02
C ALA A 12 0.27 -7.33 -2.03
N TRP A 13 0.32 -6.07 -2.51
CA TRP A 13 0.10 -4.90 -1.66
C TRP A 13 -1.33 -4.78 -1.13
N GLN A 14 -2.32 -5.31 -1.84
CA GLN A 14 -3.72 -5.29 -1.46
C GLN A 14 -4.22 -6.68 -1.03
N ASP A 15 -3.31 -7.54 -0.55
CA ASP A 15 -3.67 -8.87 -0.06
C ASP A 15 -4.75 -8.77 1.04
N GLU A 16 -5.92 -9.35 0.75
CA GLU A 16 -7.08 -9.29 1.64
C GLU A 16 -7.05 -10.36 2.72
N GLN A 17 -6.10 -11.28 2.68
CA GLN A 17 -5.99 -12.40 3.62
C GLN A 17 -4.86 -12.21 4.63
N THR A 18 -3.66 -11.90 4.15
CA THR A 18 -2.46 -11.76 4.98
C THR A 18 -2.04 -10.31 5.19
N GLY A 19 -2.54 -9.42 4.34
CA GLY A 19 -2.18 -7.99 4.35
C GLY A 19 -0.78 -7.71 3.78
N PRO A 20 -0.48 -6.44 3.52
CA PRO A 20 0.80 -6.03 2.93
C PRO A 20 1.95 -5.94 3.95
N HIS A 21 1.69 -6.18 5.22
CA HIS A 21 2.69 -6.06 6.29
C HIS A 21 3.83 -7.08 6.19
N PHE A 22 3.68 -8.11 5.33
CA PHE A 22 4.76 -9.06 5.02
C PHE A 22 6.05 -8.37 4.57
N ALA A 23 5.94 -7.21 3.93
CA ALA A 23 7.10 -6.50 3.42
C ALA A 23 8.04 -5.99 4.51
N THR A 24 7.58 -5.86 5.75
CA THR A 24 8.45 -5.50 6.89
C THR A 24 9.42 -6.60 7.29
N LEU A 25 9.26 -7.82 6.74
CA LEU A 25 10.15 -8.96 6.97
C LEU A 25 11.26 -9.07 5.90
N LEU A 26 11.18 -8.31 4.80
CA LEU A 26 12.07 -8.54 3.65
C LEU A 26 13.54 -8.23 3.95
N ASP A 27 13.82 -7.30 4.86
CA ASP A 27 15.18 -6.96 5.31
C ASP A 27 15.72 -7.87 6.43
N ASP A 28 14.91 -8.81 6.94
CA ASP A 28 15.31 -9.72 8.01
C ASP A 28 16.04 -10.99 7.52
N PHE A 29 16.04 -11.29 6.22
CA PHE A 29 16.63 -12.51 5.65
C PHE A 29 18.16 -12.42 5.47
N THR A 30 18.86 -11.92 6.47
CA THR A 30 20.30 -11.61 6.42
C THR A 30 21.21 -12.84 6.36
N GLY A 31 20.70 -14.04 6.67
CA GLY A 31 21.48 -15.30 6.60
C GLY A 31 21.37 -16.02 5.25
N SER A 32 20.39 -15.64 4.42
CA SER A 32 20.19 -16.28 3.12
C SER A 32 21.30 -15.91 2.12
N PRO A 33 21.86 -16.88 1.39
CA PRO A 33 22.88 -16.63 0.37
C PRO A 33 22.33 -15.88 -0.84
N MET A 34 21.04 -15.96 -1.09
CA MET A 34 20.35 -15.28 -2.19
C MET A 34 18.89 -15.04 -1.81
N THR A 35 18.44 -13.80 -1.99
CA THR A 35 17.05 -13.41 -1.80
C THR A 35 16.51 -12.73 -3.05
N ARG A 36 15.31 -13.11 -3.45
CA ARG A 36 14.56 -12.48 -4.54
C ARG A 36 13.15 -12.17 -4.06
N PHE A 37 12.73 -10.91 -4.20
CA PHE A 37 11.41 -10.45 -3.80
C PHE A 37 10.65 -9.95 -5.02
N VAL A 38 9.44 -10.48 -5.24
CA VAL A 38 8.55 -10.07 -6.33
C VAL A 38 7.26 -9.57 -5.70
N VAL A 39 7.09 -8.27 -5.69
CA VAL A 39 5.96 -7.60 -5.02
C VAL A 39 5.12 -6.84 -6.04
N PHE A 40 3.82 -6.81 -5.83
CA PHE A 40 2.91 -6.27 -6.85
C PHE A 40 1.62 -5.72 -6.24
N ASN A 41 0.97 -4.80 -6.94
CA ASN A 41 -0.40 -4.47 -6.60
C ASN A 41 -1.33 -5.61 -7.04
N GLY A 42 -2.08 -6.14 -6.09
CA GLY A 42 -2.93 -7.30 -6.33
C GLY A 42 -3.58 -7.84 -5.08
N LEU A 43 -4.32 -8.91 -5.27
CA LEU A 43 -4.99 -9.69 -4.22
C LEU A 43 -4.20 -10.95 -3.89
N HIS A 44 -4.58 -11.63 -2.80
CA HIS A 44 -3.95 -12.90 -2.39
C HIS A 44 -3.87 -13.91 -3.53
N VAL A 45 -4.97 -14.10 -4.26
CA VAL A 45 -5.04 -15.06 -5.37
C VAL A 45 -4.14 -14.70 -6.56
N ASP A 46 -3.67 -13.47 -6.67
CA ASP A 46 -2.81 -13.03 -7.78
C ASP A 46 -1.39 -13.62 -7.69
N GLY A 47 -1.01 -14.22 -6.55
CA GLY A 47 0.15 -15.10 -6.43
C GLY A 47 0.11 -16.32 -7.34
N TYR A 48 -1.07 -16.69 -7.85
CA TYR A 48 -1.27 -17.75 -8.85
C TYR A 48 -1.34 -17.22 -10.29
N SER A 49 -1.02 -15.98 -10.54
CA SER A 49 -0.96 -15.45 -11.90
C SER A 49 0.20 -16.07 -12.68
N THR A 50 0.07 -16.09 -14.01
CA THR A 50 0.98 -16.85 -14.86
C THR A 50 2.42 -16.37 -14.79
N ASP A 51 2.65 -15.08 -14.57
CA ASP A 51 3.97 -14.46 -14.40
C ASP A 51 4.62 -14.79 -13.04
N ILE A 52 3.83 -14.76 -11.95
CA ILE A 52 4.33 -15.13 -10.61
C ILE A 52 4.63 -16.64 -10.54
N LEU A 53 3.78 -17.46 -11.15
CA LEU A 53 4.04 -18.91 -11.25
C LEU A 53 5.27 -19.21 -12.11
N ALA A 54 5.53 -18.44 -13.17
CA ALA A 54 6.73 -18.59 -13.98
C ALA A 54 8.01 -18.30 -13.18
N GLU A 55 8.01 -17.25 -12.35
CA GLU A 55 9.12 -16.96 -11.42
C GLU A 55 9.32 -18.09 -10.40
N LEU A 56 8.21 -18.61 -9.82
CA LEU A 56 8.30 -19.73 -8.88
C LEU A 56 8.85 -20.99 -9.54
N ILE A 57 8.42 -21.34 -10.77
CA ILE A 57 8.94 -22.49 -11.50
C ILE A 57 10.43 -22.33 -11.76
N ALA A 58 10.88 -21.15 -12.21
CA ALA A 58 12.29 -20.89 -12.43
C ALA A 58 13.10 -21.08 -11.15
N PHE A 59 12.66 -20.49 -10.04
CA PHE A 59 13.32 -20.65 -8.73
C PHE A 59 13.39 -22.10 -8.28
N MET A 60 12.29 -22.84 -8.38
CA MET A 60 12.22 -24.26 -7.99
C MET A 60 13.13 -25.14 -8.86
N ASP A 61 13.22 -24.85 -10.16
CA ASP A 61 14.12 -25.57 -11.04
C ASP A 61 15.59 -25.28 -10.70
N LEU A 62 15.95 -24.02 -10.46
CA LEU A 62 17.32 -23.60 -10.17
C LEU A 62 17.85 -24.13 -8.82
N TYR A 63 17.03 -24.04 -7.74
CA TYR A 63 17.52 -24.24 -6.37
C TYR A 63 16.99 -25.50 -5.67
N VAL A 64 15.95 -26.14 -6.18
CA VAL A 64 15.38 -27.35 -5.59
C VAL A 64 15.63 -28.57 -6.47
N LYS A 65 15.45 -28.42 -7.79
CA LYS A 65 15.70 -29.50 -8.74
C LYS A 65 17.14 -29.49 -9.30
N GLU A 66 17.87 -28.40 -9.06
CA GLU A 66 19.24 -28.21 -9.55
C GLU A 66 19.35 -28.45 -11.06
N GLN A 67 18.48 -27.81 -11.81
CA GLN A 67 18.44 -27.90 -13.26
C GLN A 67 18.14 -26.55 -13.90
N ARG A 68 18.53 -26.37 -15.16
CA ARG A 68 18.12 -25.21 -15.95
C ARG A 68 16.59 -25.17 -16.05
N PRO A 69 15.94 -24.01 -15.83
CA PRO A 69 14.49 -23.88 -15.91
C PRO A 69 13.95 -24.41 -17.24
N THR A 70 12.89 -25.21 -17.16
CA THR A 70 12.30 -25.84 -18.34
C THR A 70 10.79 -25.87 -18.19
N PRO A 71 10.03 -25.38 -19.19
CA PRO A 71 8.58 -25.47 -19.15
C PRO A 71 8.12 -26.93 -18.97
N PRO A 72 7.29 -27.22 -17.96
CA PRO A 72 6.75 -28.57 -17.79
C PRO A 72 5.85 -28.95 -18.99
N PRO A 73 5.71 -30.24 -19.30
CA PRO A 73 4.82 -30.68 -20.38
C PRO A 73 3.41 -30.11 -20.24
N GLY A 74 2.89 -29.49 -21.30
CA GLY A 74 1.56 -28.89 -21.29
C GLY A 74 1.43 -27.57 -20.55
N TYR A 75 2.54 -26.93 -20.18
CA TYR A 75 2.58 -25.69 -19.39
C TYR A 75 1.61 -24.63 -19.89
N GLU A 76 1.61 -24.31 -21.19
CA GLU A 76 0.72 -23.30 -21.78
C GLU A 76 -0.75 -23.64 -21.57
N THR A 77 -1.13 -24.90 -21.82
CA THR A 77 -2.52 -25.38 -21.65
C THR A 77 -2.94 -25.35 -20.17
N ILE A 78 -2.02 -25.77 -19.28
CA ILE A 78 -2.29 -25.77 -17.84
C ILE A 78 -2.52 -24.33 -17.36
N MET A 79 -1.70 -23.36 -17.78
CA MET A 79 -1.83 -21.96 -17.38
C MET A 79 -3.14 -21.34 -17.89
N LEU A 80 -3.56 -21.63 -19.12
CA LEU A 80 -4.86 -21.18 -19.65
C LEU A 80 -6.03 -21.73 -18.84
N ILE A 81 -6.02 -23.01 -18.50
CA ILE A 81 -7.11 -23.66 -17.72
C ILE A 81 -7.10 -23.13 -16.28
N ALA A 82 -5.94 -23.06 -15.64
CA ALA A 82 -5.82 -22.58 -14.26
C ALA A 82 -6.25 -21.13 -14.13
N SER A 83 -5.78 -20.24 -15.01
CA SER A 83 -6.15 -18.84 -15.00
C SER A 83 -7.65 -18.63 -15.30
N GLN A 84 -8.23 -19.41 -16.21
CA GLN A 84 -9.69 -19.39 -16.43
C GLN A 84 -10.45 -19.78 -15.16
N ALA A 85 -9.99 -20.81 -14.44
CA ALA A 85 -10.63 -21.27 -13.21
C ALA A 85 -10.51 -20.25 -12.06
N ILE A 86 -9.33 -19.64 -11.91
CA ILE A 86 -9.03 -18.74 -10.79
C ILE A 86 -9.55 -17.32 -11.05
N PHE A 87 -9.32 -16.78 -12.26
CA PHE A 87 -9.59 -15.38 -12.59
C PHE A 87 -10.84 -15.17 -13.44
N GLY A 88 -11.51 -16.25 -13.84
CA GLY A 88 -12.66 -16.19 -14.75
C GLY A 88 -12.29 -15.77 -16.19
N GLN A 89 -11.00 -15.79 -16.52
CA GLN A 89 -10.46 -15.48 -17.86
C GLN A 89 -9.19 -16.28 -18.11
N ALA A 90 -9.08 -16.89 -19.29
CA ALA A 90 -7.86 -17.55 -19.72
C ALA A 90 -6.77 -16.50 -19.99
N LEU A 91 -5.70 -16.56 -19.21
CA LEU A 91 -4.52 -15.73 -19.39
C LEU A 91 -3.42 -16.56 -20.06
N PRO A 92 -2.65 -15.99 -21.01
CA PRO A 92 -1.55 -16.70 -21.63
C PRO A 92 -0.50 -17.06 -20.60
N ALA A 93 0.19 -18.18 -20.80
CA ALA A 93 1.34 -18.55 -19.99
C ALA A 93 2.44 -17.50 -20.13
N ALA A 94 2.99 -17.05 -19.02
CA ALA A 94 4.19 -16.21 -19.06
C ALA A 94 5.41 -17.07 -19.40
N PRO A 95 6.41 -16.53 -20.12
CA PRO A 95 7.67 -17.22 -20.32
C PRO A 95 8.33 -17.53 -18.98
N ILE A 96 8.83 -18.75 -18.81
CA ILE A 96 9.61 -19.09 -17.61
C ILE A 96 10.98 -18.42 -17.74
N PRO A 97 11.40 -17.58 -16.79
CA PRO A 97 12.70 -16.94 -16.82
C PRO A 97 13.83 -17.95 -16.96
N TYR A 98 14.88 -17.62 -17.72
CA TYR A 98 16.11 -18.45 -17.91
C TYR A 98 15.89 -19.81 -18.57
N SER A 99 14.74 -20.03 -19.21
CA SER A 99 14.43 -21.30 -19.87
C SER A 99 15.00 -21.42 -21.29
N ASP A 100 15.44 -20.33 -21.91
CA ASP A 100 15.99 -20.33 -23.27
C ASP A 100 17.39 -20.98 -23.29
N ALA A 101 17.48 -22.17 -23.90
CA ALA A 101 18.75 -22.92 -24.00
C ALA A 101 19.80 -22.22 -24.88
N GLY A 102 19.41 -21.30 -25.75
CA GLY A 102 20.32 -20.51 -26.56
C GLY A 102 21.06 -19.41 -25.79
N LEU A 103 20.38 -18.89 -24.74
CA LEU A 103 20.94 -17.87 -23.86
C LEU A 103 21.52 -18.46 -22.58
N TYR A 104 20.94 -19.53 -22.07
CA TYR A 104 21.33 -20.21 -20.81
C TYR A 104 21.54 -21.70 -21.09
N PRO A 105 22.74 -22.11 -21.54
CA PRO A 105 22.98 -23.48 -22.03
C PRO A 105 22.88 -24.55 -20.90
N ASP A 106 23.19 -24.18 -19.68
CA ASP A 106 23.25 -25.07 -18.52
C ASP A 106 22.71 -24.41 -17.23
N LEU A 107 22.77 -25.16 -16.13
CA LEU A 107 22.35 -24.68 -14.81
C LEU A 107 23.16 -23.48 -14.34
N ASP A 108 24.50 -23.57 -14.47
CA ASP A 108 25.41 -22.54 -13.94
C ASP A 108 25.16 -21.18 -14.62
N ALA A 109 24.97 -21.19 -15.94
CA ALA A 109 24.65 -19.97 -16.69
C ALA A 109 23.28 -19.38 -16.28
N ALA A 110 22.29 -20.23 -16.04
CA ALA A 110 20.95 -19.80 -15.61
C ALA A 110 20.96 -19.27 -14.17
N GLN A 111 21.67 -19.92 -13.26
CA GLN A 111 21.82 -19.47 -11.86
C GLN A 111 22.58 -18.13 -11.80
N ALA A 112 23.71 -18.02 -12.49
CA ALA A 112 24.47 -16.77 -12.53
C ALA A 112 23.65 -15.60 -13.06
N ALA A 113 22.80 -15.81 -14.07
CA ALA A 113 21.90 -14.80 -14.58
C ALA A 113 20.77 -14.44 -13.60
N TYR A 114 20.23 -15.43 -12.88
CA TYR A 114 19.23 -15.23 -11.84
C TYR A 114 19.80 -14.43 -10.66
N GLU A 115 20.98 -14.81 -10.18
CA GLU A 115 21.68 -14.16 -9.06
C GLU A 115 22.20 -12.77 -9.41
N GLY A 116 22.44 -12.51 -10.69
CA GLY A 116 22.84 -11.20 -11.20
C GLY A 116 21.71 -10.15 -11.25
N GLN A 117 20.47 -10.54 -10.94
CA GLN A 117 19.35 -9.59 -10.86
C GLN A 117 19.34 -8.82 -9.55
N LYS A 118 18.66 -7.67 -9.57
CA LYS A 118 18.39 -6.91 -8.37
C LYS A 118 17.45 -7.69 -7.43
N GLN A 119 17.64 -7.53 -6.13
CA GLN A 119 16.90 -8.27 -5.10
C GLN A 119 15.39 -8.09 -5.21
N LEU A 120 14.93 -6.86 -5.45
CA LEU A 120 13.52 -6.48 -5.39
C LEU A 120 12.99 -6.16 -6.79
N LYS A 121 11.92 -6.83 -7.20
CA LYS A 121 11.11 -6.53 -8.38
C LYS A 121 9.74 -6.05 -7.93
N VAL A 122 9.40 -4.81 -8.27
CA VAL A 122 8.08 -4.21 -8.00
C VAL A 122 7.29 -4.14 -9.29
N ILE A 123 6.11 -4.75 -9.33
CA ILE A 123 5.20 -4.73 -10.49
C ILE A 123 4.08 -3.74 -10.20
N PHE A 124 4.00 -2.69 -11.01
CA PHE A 124 3.02 -1.62 -10.91
C PHE A 124 1.83 -1.85 -11.83
N GLU A 125 0.69 -1.26 -11.49
CA GLU A 125 -0.49 -1.06 -12.36
C GLU A 125 -1.09 -2.34 -12.96
N ARG A 126 -0.98 -3.46 -12.26
CA ARG A 126 -1.64 -4.71 -12.67
C ARG A 126 -3.15 -4.51 -12.71
N GLY A 127 -3.78 -4.98 -13.78
CA GLY A 127 -5.22 -4.83 -14.00
C GLY A 127 -5.61 -3.67 -14.90
N SER A 128 -4.66 -2.87 -15.36
CA SER A 128 -4.89 -1.74 -16.26
C SER A 128 -4.88 -2.09 -17.76
N ASP A 129 -4.67 -3.36 -18.13
CA ASP A 129 -4.73 -3.78 -19.54
C ASP A 129 -6.14 -3.58 -20.12
N PRO A 130 -6.32 -2.73 -21.14
CA PRO A 130 -7.63 -2.49 -21.75
C PRO A 130 -8.33 -3.76 -22.28
N ALA A 131 -7.57 -4.77 -22.69
CA ALA A 131 -8.11 -6.04 -23.18
C ALA A 131 -8.51 -6.98 -22.04
N ARG A 132 -7.99 -6.76 -20.83
CA ARG A 132 -8.15 -7.65 -19.68
C ARG A 132 -8.30 -6.86 -18.38
N LEU A 133 -9.11 -5.81 -18.40
CA LEU A 133 -9.32 -4.92 -17.27
C LEU A 133 -9.65 -5.68 -15.98
N GLY A 134 -8.94 -5.31 -14.91
CA GLY A 134 -9.11 -5.90 -13.59
C GLY A 134 -8.57 -7.32 -13.47
N LYS A 135 -7.82 -7.85 -14.45
CA LYS A 135 -7.14 -9.16 -14.35
C LYS A 135 -5.68 -8.98 -13.96
N PRO A 136 -5.03 -9.99 -13.33
CA PRO A 136 -3.63 -9.92 -12.93
C PRO A 136 -2.71 -10.11 -14.14
N SER A 137 -2.77 -9.17 -15.05
CA SER A 137 -1.96 -9.13 -16.27
C SER A 137 -1.50 -7.70 -16.51
N ASP A 138 -0.40 -7.60 -17.25
CA ASP A 138 0.24 -6.35 -17.62
C ASP A 138 0.65 -5.46 -16.43
N GLY A 139 0.85 -4.21 -16.69
CA GLY A 139 1.61 -3.33 -15.84
C GLY A 139 3.06 -3.27 -16.31
N PHE A 140 3.90 -2.71 -15.48
CA PHE A 140 5.35 -2.68 -15.72
C PHE A 140 6.09 -2.95 -14.43
N ALA A 141 7.34 -3.40 -14.53
CA ALA A 141 8.18 -3.66 -13.37
C ALA A 141 9.33 -2.68 -13.29
N MET A 142 9.73 -2.35 -12.06
CA MET A 142 11.00 -1.73 -11.72
C MET A 142 11.75 -2.64 -10.76
N GLU A 143 13.08 -2.59 -10.84
CA GLU A 143 13.93 -3.40 -9.99
C GLU A 143 14.84 -2.52 -9.13
N PHE A 144 15.01 -2.92 -7.87
CA PHE A 144 15.79 -2.22 -6.86
C PHE A 144 16.75 -3.18 -6.16
N ASP A 145 17.87 -2.65 -5.67
CA ASP A 145 18.97 -3.46 -5.14
C ASP A 145 18.63 -4.11 -3.78
N ALA A 146 17.71 -3.53 -3.01
CA ALA A 146 17.30 -4.03 -1.70
C ALA A 146 15.87 -3.59 -1.34
N TRP A 147 15.36 -4.12 -0.23
CA TRP A 147 14.18 -3.62 0.45
C TRP A 147 14.55 -3.03 1.83
N PRO A 148 14.04 -1.84 2.22
CA PRO A 148 13.44 -0.87 1.29
C PRO A 148 14.46 -0.40 0.26
N PRO A 149 14.05 0.13 -0.92
CA PRO A 149 15.00 0.63 -1.91
C PRO A 149 15.93 1.68 -1.28
N PRO A 150 17.27 1.55 -1.43
CA PRO A 150 18.22 2.45 -0.77
C PRO A 150 18.08 3.92 -1.16
N GLU A 151 17.50 4.16 -2.35
CA GLU A 151 17.26 5.51 -2.89
C GLU A 151 16.00 6.16 -2.34
N THR A 152 15.22 5.43 -1.54
CA THR A 152 13.97 5.96 -0.96
C THR A 152 14.27 7.13 -0.03
N SER A 153 13.58 8.24 -0.25
CA SER A 153 13.63 9.43 0.56
C SER A 153 12.25 9.85 1.06
N PRO A 154 12.14 10.46 2.25
CA PRO A 154 10.86 10.91 2.76
C PRO A 154 10.37 12.13 1.98
N TRP A 155 9.21 12.03 1.34
CA TRP A 155 8.49 13.14 0.76
C TRP A 155 7.35 13.54 1.70
N ARG A 156 7.50 14.69 2.36
CA ARG A 156 6.58 15.18 3.38
C ARG A 156 5.61 16.21 2.84
N LEU A 157 4.33 15.99 3.08
CA LEU A 157 3.26 16.93 2.80
C LEU A 157 2.52 17.26 4.10
N TYR A 158 2.47 18.53 4.46
CA TYR A 158 1.80 19.01 5.66
C TYR A 158 0.31 19.27 5.41
N LEU A 159 -0.48 19.00 6.44
CA LEU A 159 -1.91 19.28 6.47
C LEU A 159 -2.16 20.77 6.77
N HIS A 160 -3.03 21.42 6.00
CA HIS A 160 -3.40 22.80 6.20
C HIS A 160 -4.90 22.96 6.46
N GLU A 161 -5.27 24.06 7.12
CA GLU A 161 -6.65 24.38 7.52
C GLU A 161 -7.64 24.40 6.36
N ASP A 162 -7.17 24.79 5.18
CA ASP A 162 -7.96 24.83 3.95
C ASP A 162 -8.17 23.47 3.27
N GLY A 163 -7.75 22.38 3.92
CA GLY A 163 -7.85 21.01 3.36
C GLY A 163 -6.75 20.68 2.35
N SER A 164 -5.74 21.52 2.19
CA SER A 164 -4.64 21.25 1.27
C SER A 164 -3.50 20.46 1.92
N LEU A 165 -2.77 19.69 1.07
CA LEU A 165 -1.48 19.08 1.38
C LEU A 165 -0.38 19.88 0.69
N ARG A 166 0.63 20.34 1.43
CA ARG A 166 1.75 21.14 0.91
C ARG A 166 3.08 20.69 1.49
N GLU A 167 4.15 20.87 0.75
CA GLU A 167 5.52 20.60 1.25
C GLU A 167 5.95 21.63 2.31
N THR A 168 5.37 22.80 2.33
CA THR A 168 5.66 23.85 3.32
C THR A 168 4.82 23.62 4.58
N ALA A 169 5.47 23.70 5.75
CA ALA A 169 4.78 23.58 7.03
C ALA A 169 3.80 24.76 7.27
N PRO A 170 2.72 24.55 8.04
CA PRO A 170 1.85 25.63 8.49
C PRO A 170 2.62 26.72 9.26
N THR A 171 2.24 27.98 9.05
CA THR A 171 2.89 29.12 9.71
C THR A 171 2.03 29.76 10.79
N ALA A 172 0.80 29.29 11.03
CA ALA A 172 -0.07 29.79 12.07
C ALA A 172 0.55 29.53 13.45
N ALA A 173 0.74 30.58 14.23
CA ALA A 173 1.35 30.49 15.57
C ALA A 173 0.39 29.96 16.64
N THR A 174 -0.91 30.07 16.41
CA THR A 174 -1.97 29.53 17.28
C THR A 174 -2.47 28.22 16.69
N ASP A 175 -2.80 27.28 17.58
CA ASP A 175 -3.37 26.01 17.13
C ASP A 175 -4.69 26.25 16.41
N SER A 176 -4.77 25.69 15.21
CA SER A 176 -6.03 25.44 14.49
C SER A 176 -6.13 23.95 14.24
N ALA A 177 -7.34 23.43 14.24
CA ALA A 177 -7.57 21.99 14.06
C ALA A 177 -8.84 21.75 13.25
N SER A 178 -8.77 20.79 12.37
CA SER A 178 -9.94 20.19 11.73
C SER A 178 -10.50 19.08 12.60
N LYS A 179 -11.82 18.82 12.51
CA LYS A 179 -12.52 17.92 13.41
C LYS A 179 -13.39 16.94 12.63
N PHE A 180 -13.50 15.73 13.16
CA PHE A 180 -14.46 14.73 12.68
C PHE A 180 -15.04 13.94 13.84
N GLU A 181 -16.26 13.47 13.67
CA GLU A 181 -16.92 12.61 14.65
C GLU A 181 -16.55 11.15 14.44
N HIS A 182 -16.36 10.44 15.55
CA HIS A 182 -16.28 8.98 15.54
C HIS A 182 -17.54 8.38 14.91
N ASP A 183 -17.34 7.44 13.98
CA ASP A 183 -18.44 6.70 13.36
C ASP A 183 -18.55 5.29 13.96
N PRO A 184 -19.50 5.05 14.90
CA PRO A 184 -19.64 3.74 15.53
C PRO A 184 -20.09 2.63 14.55
N GLU A 185 -20.63 2.99 13.39
CA GLU A 185 -21.08 2.04 12.36
C GLU A 185 -19.98 1.71 11.33
N ALA A 186 -18.85 2.43 11.35
CA ALA A 186 -17.79 2.27 10.35
C ALA A 186 -17.26 0.83 10.28
N GLY A 187 -17.06 0.17 11.43
CA GLY A 187 -16.51 -1.19 11.52
C GLY A 187 -17.52 -2.31 11.28
N GLN A 188 -18.79 -1.99 11.01
CA GLN A 188 -19.87 -2.99 10.91
C GLN A 188 -20.23 -3.40 9.50
N ARG A 189 -19.54 -2.85 8.51
CA ARG A 189 -19.79 -3.19 7.10
C ARG A 189 -19.40 -4.64 6.82
N THR A 190 -20.33 -5.40 6.23
CA THR A 190 -20.13 -6.80 5.87
C THR A 190 -20.11 -6.96 4.36
N PHE A 191 -19.24 -7.84 3.87
CA PHE A 191 -19.28 -8.29 2.50
C PHE A 191 -20.20 -9.47 2.31
N GLY A 192 -20.89 -9.50 1.18
CA GLY A 192 -21.56 -10.69 0.68
C GLY A 192 -20.86 -11.19 -0.59
N GLY A 193 -20.36 -12.41 -0.56
CA GLY A 193 -19.91 -13.09 -1.78
C GLY A 193 -18.51 -13.70 -1.71
N SER A 194 -18.19 -14.51 -2.72
CA SER A 194 -16.91 -15.23 -2.85
C SER A 194 -15.81 -14.45 -3.58
N GLN A 195 -16.12 -13.23 -4.03
CA GLN A 195 -15.15 -12.35 -4.70
C GLN A 195 -14.84 -11.17 -3.77
N PRO A 196 -13.58 -10.84 -3.56
CA PRO A 196 -13.19 -9.73 -2.71
C PRO A 196 -13.45 -8.39 -3.43
N PHE A 197 -14.71 -7.96 -3.42
CA PHE A 197 -15.07 -6.61 -3.83
C PHE A 197 -14.99 -5.70 -2.63
N TYR A 198 -14.11 -4.72 -2.71
CA TYR A 198 -14.01 -3.67 -1.72
C TYR A 198 -14.91 -2.51 -2.11
N GLU A 199 -15.97 -2.30 -1.35
CA GLU A 199 -16.66 -1.02 -1.38
C GLU A 199 -15.84 -0.01 -0.59
N TRP A 200 -15.13 0.86 -1.28
CA TRP A 200 -14.54 2.02 -0.65
C TRP A 200 -15.41 3.25 -1.00
N ALA A 201 -16.40 3.46 -0.17
CA ALA A 201 -17.31 4.59 -0.32
C ALA A 201 -16.59 5.91 0.01
N GLN A 202 -17.09 7.02 -0.55
CA GLN A 202 -16.70 8.35 -0.10
C GLN A 202 -17.04 8.49 1.38
N PRO A 203 -16.20 9.17 2.19
CA PRO A 203 -16.52 9.39 3.61
C PRO A 203 -17.79 10.24 3.75
N ALA A 204 -18.60 9.91 4.75
CA ALA A 204 -19.78 10.69 5.08
C ALA A 204 -19.37 12.08 5.63
N PRO A 205 -20.13 13.13 5.34
CA PRO A 205 -19.85 14.47 5.87
C PRO A 205 -19.68 14.47 7.39
N GLY A 206 -18.66 15.14 7.90
CA GLY A 206 -18.34 15.23 9.33
C GLY A 206 -17.76 13.95 9.95
N LYS A 207 -17.64 12.82 9.21
CA LYS A 207 -17.12 11.54 9.73
C LYS A 207 -15.68 11.26 9.31
N ALA A 208 -15.05 12.19 8.61
CA ALA A 208 -13.65 12.12 8.20
C ALA A 208 -13.06 13.50 7.99
N LEU A 209 -11.72 13.55 7.89
CA LEU A 209 -10.99 14.68 7.34
C LEU A 209 -10.37 14.25 6.01
N VAL A 210 -10.38 15.18 5.06
CA VAL A 210 -9.81 14.95 3.73
C VAL A 210 -8.87 16.09 3.37
N PHE A 211 -7.68 15.73 2.90
CA PHE A 211 -6.67 16.68 2.46
C PHE A 211 -6.17 16.31 1.07
N GLU A 212 -5.95 17.28 0.21
CA GLU A 212 -5.51 17.06 -1.17
C GLU A 212 -4.34 17.95 -1.55
N SER A 213 -3.39 17.41 -2.32
CA SER A 213 -2.30 18.20 -2.88
C SER A 213 -2.78 19.02 -4.08
N GLU A 214 -1.99 20.03 -4.49
CA GLU A 214 -2.07 20.55 -5.85
C GLU A 214 -1.71 19.45 -6.87
N PRO A 215 -2.08 19.60 -8.16
CA PRO A 215 -1.64 18.68 -9.20
C PRO A 215 -0.12 18.59 -9.25
N LEU A 216 0.39 17.37 -9.26
CA LEU A 216 1.82 17.11 -9.35
C LEU A 216 2.38 17.59 -10.68
N ILE A 217 3.58 18.16 -10.66
CA ILE A 217 4.24 18.69 -11.87
C ILE A 217 5.04 17.62 -12.61
N GLU A 218 5.36 16.50 -11.96
CA GLU A 218 6.11 15.39 -12.50
C GLU A 218 5.62 14.06 -11.92
N ASP A 219 6.05 12.93 -12.52
CA ASP A 219 5.74 11.60 -12.00
C ASP A 219 6.51 11.33 -10.71
N HIS A 220 5.83 10.79 -9.69
CA HIS A 220 6.42 10.38 -8.43
C HIS A 220 6.30 8.86 -8.25
N VAL A 221 7.42 8.15 -8.23
CA VAL A 221 7.49 6.73 -7.96
C VAL A 221 7.66 6.51 -6.46
N LEU A 222 6.71 5.85 -5.82
CA LEU A 222 6.72 5.57 -4.39
C LEU A 222 6.83 4.07 -4.16
N VAL A 223 7.80 3.64 -3.35
CA VAL A 223 7.96 2.23 -2.94
C VAL A 223 8.41 2.17 -1.49
N GLY A 224 7.61 1.55 -0.64
CA GLY A 224 7.91 1.41 0.78
C GLY A 224 6.68 1.60 1.67
N SER A 225 6.91 1.69 2.98
CA SER A 225 5.91 2.14 3.95
C SER A 225 5.86 3.67 3.99
N ALA A 226 4.71 4.19 4.41
CA ALA A 226 4.55 5.62 4.68
C ALA A 226 4.05 5.84 6.10
N SER A 227 3.96 7.08 6.54
CA SER A 227 3.34 7.42 7.81
C SER A 227 2.49 8.69 7.72
N VAL A 228 1.51 8.78 8.61
CA VAL A 228 0.75 10.00 8.85
C VAL A 228 0.99 10.42 10.29
N ASP A 229 1.64 11.55 10.47
CA ASP A 229 1.91 12.17 11.76
C ASP A 229 0.73 13.08 12.11
N LEU A 230 -0.08 12.66 13.07
CA LEU A 230 -1.24 13.40 13.55
C LEU A 230 -0.95 13.97 14.93
N TRP A 231 -1.02 15.27 15.08
CA TRP A 231 -1.19 15.90 16.36
C TRP A 231 -2.67 15.79 16.73
N LEU A 232 -2.98 14.71 17.43
CA LEU A 232 -4.33 14.26 17.71
C LEU A 232 -4.83 14.72 19.06
N GLY A 233 -5.98 15.38 19.09
CA GLY A 233 -6.81 15.61 20.26
C GLY A 233 -8.11 14.85 20.15
N SER A 234 -8.76 14.58 21.28
CA SER A 234 -10.05 13.90 21.31
C SER A 234 -10.87 14.33 22.53
N THR A 235 -12.19 14.26 22.41
CA THR A 235 -13.09 14.39 23.57
C THR A 235 -13.17 13.11 24.41
N ALA A 236 -12.62 12.00 23.90
CA ALA A 236 -12.43 10.73 24.61
C ALA A 236 -10.95 10.53 24.94
N ASP A 237 -10.65 9.58 25.82
CA ASP A 237 -9.32 9.24 26.27
C ASP A 237 -8.55 8.28 25.33
N ASP A 238 -9.21 7.78 24.29
CA ASP A 238 -8.60 6.98 23.23
C ASP A 238 -9.34 7.18 21.90
N ALA A 239 -8.74 6.75 20.79
CA ALA A 239 -9.32 6.87 19.45
C ALA A 239 -8.87 5.72 18.55
N ASP A 240 -9.79 5.18 17.74
CA ASP A 240 -9.45 4.29 16.64
C ASP A 240 -9.37 5.08 15.33
N LEU A 241 -8.24 4.99 14.67
CA LEU A 241 -7.91 5.76 13.48
C LEU A 241 -7.69 4.87 12.26
N GLN A 242 -8.20 5.31 11.13
CA GLN A 242 -7.80 4.86 9.80
C GLN A 242 -7.26 6.04 9.00
N VAL A 243 -6.17 5.81 8.30
CA VAL A 243 -5.64 6.72 7.29
C VAL A 243 -5.66 6.01 5.93
N LEU A 244 -6.03 6.72 4.88
CA LEU A 244 -6.11 6.18 3.54
C LEU A 244 -5.47 7.17 2.56
N VAL A 245 -4.53 6.68 1.76
CA VAL A 245 -3.92 7.43 0.67
C VAL A 245 -4.53 6.97 -0.64
N SER A 246 -4.93 7.91 -1.47
CA SER A 246 -5.44 7.69 -2.83
C SER A 246 -4.83 8.66 -3.83
N GLU A 247 -4.90 8.31 -5.10
CA GLU A 247 -4.53 9.16 -6.23
C GLU A 247 -5.78 9.66 -6.93
N VAL A 248 -5.87 10.97 -7.12
CA VAL A 248 -6.94 11.59 -7.92
C VAL A 248 -6.35 12.01 -9.26
N SER A 249 -6.78 11.35 -10.33
CA SER A 249 -6.31 11.64 -11.69
C SER A 249 -7.08 12.79 -12.33
N PRO A 250 -6.51 13.48 -13.35
CA PRO A 250 -7.14 14.64 -14.00
C PRO A 250 -8.48 14.36 -14.65
N ASP A 251 -8.79 13.11 -14.97
CA ASP A 251 -10.07 12.68 -15.53
C ASP A 251 -11.19 12.57 -14.48
N GLY A 252 -10.88 12.88 -13.21
CA GLY A 252 -11.82 12.83 -12.11
C GLY A 252 -12.02 11.44 -11.49
N ASN A 253 -11.16 10.47 -11.81
CA ASN A 253 -11.15 9.19 -11.14
C ASN A 253 -10.24 9.21 -9.90
N GLU A 254 -10.66 8.54 -8.84
CA GLU A 254 -9.89 8.32 -7.64
C GLU A 254 -9.50 6.84 -7.53
N THR A 255 -8.19 6.57 -7.39
CA THR A 255 -7.62 5.23 -7.27
C THR A 255 -7.08 5.03 -5.87
N PHE A 256 -7.49 3.94 -5.20
CA PHE A 256 -6.95 3.53 -3.90
C PHE A 256 -5.46 3.21 -4.02
N VAL A 257 -4.66 3.73 -3.10
CA VAL A 257 -3.24 3.41 -3.01
C VAL A 257 -2.99 2.48 -1.84
N GLN A 258 -3.13 2.96 -0.60
CA GLN A 258 -2.92 2.14 0.59
C GLN A 258 -3.59 2.78 1.82
N ALA A 259 -3.72 1.99 2.87
CA ALA A 259 -4.29 2.42 4.14
C ALA A 259 -3.45 1.95 5.33
N GLY A 260 -3.75 2.50 6.49
CA GLY A 260 -3.19 2.10 7.76
C GLY A 260 -4.15 2.36 8.91
N TRP A 261 -3.89 1.71 10.05
CA TRP A 261 -4.78 1.75 11.22
C TRP A 261 -3.97 1.86 12.49
N LEU A 262 -4.53 2.56 13.46
CA LEU A 262 -3.93 2.64 14.78
C LEU A 262 -4.99 2.96 15.84
N ARG A 263 -4.97 2.25 16.97
CA ARG A 263 -5.57 2.72 18.21
C ARG A 263 -4.59 3.70 18.88
N ALA A 264 -5.03 4.90 19.18
CA ALA A 264 -4.17 5.99 19.63
C ALA A 264 -3.40 5.66 20.92
N SER A 265 -3.99 4.87 21.82
CA SER A 265 -3.29 4.38 23.02
C SER A 265 -2.09 3.49 22.72
N GLN A 266 -1.99 2.90 21.53
CA GLN A 266 -0.87 2.06 21.05
C GLN A 266 0.13 2.85 20.18
N ARG A 267 0.25 4.17 20.37
CA ARG A 267 1.10 5.05 19.56
C ARG A 267 2.60 4.93 19.82
N ALA A 268 3.01 4.24 20.89
CA ALA A 268 4.43 4.11 21.25
C ALA A 268 5.25 3.46 20.14
N LEU A 269 6.34 4.11 19.75
CA LEU A 269 7.22 3.67 18.68
C LEU A 269 8.36 2.80 19.24
N ALA A 270 8.75 1.77 18.48
CA ALA A 270 9.96 1.01 18.75
C ALA A 270 11.21 1.89 18.61
N PRO A 271 12.34 1.56 19.28
CA PRO A 271 13.54 2.39 19.28
C PRO A 271 14.17 2.63 17.89
N ASP A 272 13.96 1.71 16.95
CA ASP A 272 14.44 1.75 15.56
C ASP A 272 13.42 2.32 14.57
N ALA A 273 12.25 2.74 15.06
CA ALA A 273 11.22 3.33 14.22
C ALA A 273 11.66 4.68 13.63
N ASN A 274 11.26 4.89 12.39
CA ASN A 274 11.43 6.18 11.70
C ASN A 274 10.16 6.53 10.91
N GLU A 275 10.19 7.61 10.16
CA GLU A 275 9.01 8.10 9.43
C GLU A 275 8.57 7.23 8.25
N LEU A 276 9.48 6.43 7.68
CA LEU A 276 9.18 5.47 6.63
C LEU A 276 9.14 4.01 7.14
N ARG A 277 9.40 3.80 8.42
CA ARG A 277 9.26 2.53 9.12
C ARG A 277 8.73 2.79 10.55
N PRO A 278 7.46 3.17 10.69
CA PRO A 278 6.90 3.59 11.99
C PRO A 278 6.48 2.40 12.86
N VAL A 279 7.40 1.50 13.14
CA VAL A 279 7.17 0.29 13.93
C VAL A 279 6.69 0.65 15.34
N LYS A 280 5.65 -0.04 15.81
CA LYS A 280 5.10 0.12 17.16
C LYS A 280 5.66 -0.94 18.09
N THR A 281 5.74 -0.61 19.39
CA THR A 281 6.14 -1.61 20.40
C THR A 281 5.06 -2.67 20.62
N HIS A 282 3.79 -2.31 20.47
CA HIS A 282 2.63 -3.17 20.78
C HIS A 282 2.67 -3.79 22.18
N LEU A 283 3.42 -3.19 23.11
CA LEU A 283 3.50 -3.65 24.49
C LEU A 283 2.40 -3.00 25.32
N GLU A 284 1.76 -3.77 26.18
CA GLU A 284 0.75 -3.26 27.12
C GLU A 284 1.33 -2.19 28.04
N ALA A 285 2.60 -2.34 28.45
CA ALA A 285 3.29 -1.40 29.32
C ALA A 285 3.52 -0.02 28.69
N ASP A 286 3.53 0.05 27.35
CA ASP A 286 3.75 1.28 26.58
C ASP A 286 2.43 1.94 26.14
N ALA A 287 1.29 1.30 26.45
CA ALA A 287 -0.02 1.85 26.13
C ALA A 287 -0.27 3.12 26.98
N ALA A 288 -0.68 4.20 26.30
CA ALA A 288 -0.94 5.47 26.97
C ALA A 288 -2.18 6.14 26.37
N LEU A 289 -3.15 6.46 27.20
CA LEU A 289 -4.35 7.18 26.81
C LEU A 289 -4.01 8.57 26.25
N LEU A 290 -4.91 9.16 25.50
CA LEU A 290 -4.78 10.53 25.00
C LEU A 290 -4.89 11.51 26.18
N PRO A 291 -4.04 12.56 26.25
CA PRO A 291 -4.14 13.58 27.29
C PRO A 291 -5.38 14.45 27.08
N ALA A 292 -6.12 14.70 28.13
CA ALA A 292 -7.34 15.48 28.06
C ALA A 292 -7.05 16.96 27.72
N GLY A 293 -7.62 17.45 26.63
CA GLY A 293 -7.49 18.86 26.21
C GLY A 293 -6.12 19.22 25.60
N GLU A 294 -5.26 18.25 25.32
CA GLU A 294 -3.96 18.45 24.69
C GLU A 294 -3.85 17.63 23.41
N TYR A 295 -2.88 17.96 22.55
CA TYR A 295 -2.55 17.17 21.38
C TYR A 295 -1.41 16.18 21.66
N ALA A 296 -1.59 14.94 21.23
CA ALA A 296 -0.55 13.91 21.28
C ALA A 296 -0.10 13.53 19.88
N LEU A 297 1.22 13.50 19.63
CA LEU A 297 1.73 13.00 18.36
C LEU A 297 1.38 11.51 18.20
N THR A 298 0.59 11.22 17.19
CA THR A 298 0.10 9.88 16.86
C THR A 298 0.52 9.57 15.43
N ARG A 299 1.61 8.82 15.26
CA ARG A 299 2.10 8.40 13.95
C ARG A 299 1.38 7.13 13.53
N VAL A 300 0.52 7.20 12.53
CA VAL A 300 -0.14 6.05 11.93
C VAL A 300 0.69 5.53 10.76
N GLU A 301 1.01 4.25 10.76
CA GLU A 301 1.64 3.60 9.61
C GLU A 301 0.65 3.58 8.44
N VAL A 302 1.12 3.92 7.24
CA VAL A 302 0.50 3.49 5.98
C VAL A 302 1.28 2.27 5.51
N MET A 303 0.59 1.15 5.39
CA MET A 303 1.22 -0.14 5.07
C MET A 303 2.03 -0.07 3.77
N PRO A 304 3.03 -0.94 3.58
CA PRO A 304 3.87 -0.95 2.39
C PRO A 304 3.09 -1.01 1.08
N PHE A 305 3.58 -0.29 0.08
CA PHE A 305 2.98 -0.24 -1.26
C PHE A 305 3.99 0.14 -2.34
N GLY A 306 3.62 -0.08 -3.60
CA GLY A 306 4.27 0.49 -4.77
C GLY A 306 3.23 1.25 -5.61
N GLN A 307 3.47 2.53 -5.90
CA GLN A 307 2.60 3.39 -6.70
C GLN A 307 3.39 4.37 -7.52
N VAL A 308 2.89 4.68 -8.70
CA VAL A 308 3.31 5.88 -9.43
C VAL A 308 2.16 6.87 -9.44
N PHE A 309 2.41 8.03 -8.84
CA PHE A 309 1.55 9.20 -9.01
C PHE A 309 2.00 9.93 -10.26
N ARG A 310 1.12 10.07 -11.24
CA ARG A 310 1.44 10.72 -12.51
C ARG A 310 1.42 12.24 -12.39
N ALA A 311 2.21 12.90 -13.23
CA ALA A 311 2.09 14.35 -13.43
C ALA A 311 0.64 14.75 -13.75
N GLY A 312 0.11 15.75 -13.05
CA GLY A 312 -1.29 16.19 -13.14
C GLY A 312 -2.23 15.49 -12.17
N SER A 313 -1.87 14.36 -11.55
CA SER A 313 -2.65 13.78 -10.46
C SER A 313 -2.43 14.50 -9.12
N ARG A 314 -3.26 14.20 -8.15
CA ARG A 314 -3.18 14.72 -6.77
C ARG A 314 -3.04 13.59 -5.79
N VAL A 315 -2.30 13.83 -4.73
CA VAL A 315 -2.32 12.98 -3.53
C VAL A 315 -3.53 13.37 -2.70
N ARG A 316 -4.35 12.39 -2.31
CA ARG A 316 -5.46 12.57 -1.37
C ARG A 316 -5.23 11.72 -0.14
N LEU A 317 -5.40 12.33 1.03
CA LEU A 317 -5.35 11.69 2.34
C LEU A 317 -6.73 11.78 3.00
N VAL A 318 -7.24 10.65 3.47
CA VAL A 318 -8.46 10.57 4.28
C VAL A 318 -8.11 10.07 5.67
N ILE A 319 -8.61 10.73 6.71
CA ILE A 319 -8.47 10.34 8.13
C ILE A 319 -9.86 10.11 8.68
N SER A 320 -10.13 8.93 9.22
CA SER A 320 -11.47 8.54 9.67
C SER A 320 -11.41 7.49 10.80
N THR A 321 -12.58 7.11 11.30
CA THR A 321 -12.77 5.87 12.07
C THR A 321 -12.53 4.66 11.15
N PRO A 322 -11.88 3.55 11.59
CA PRO A 322 -11.71 2.35 10.80
C PRO A 322 -13.03 1.73 10.37
N GLY A 323 -13.20 1.50 9.09
CA GLY A 323 -14.49 0.97 8.62
C GLY A 323 -14.60 0.78 7.13
N ASP A 324 -13.50 0.67 6.43
CA ASP A 324 -13.59 0.21 5.06
C ASP A 324 -14.04 -1.25 5.05
N SER A 325 -14.79 -1.60 4.03
CA SER A 325 -15.37 -2.92 3.88
C SER A 325 -14.30 -3.94 3.51
N ARG A 326 -13.72 -4.64 4.49
CA ARG A 326 -12.82 -5.76 4.26
C ARG A 326 -13.49 -7.07 4.65
N GLU A 327 -13.59 -7.99 3.71
CA GLU A 327 -14.35 -9.23 3.88
C GLU A 327 -13.92 -10.08 5.09
N ARG A 328 -12.63 -10.06 5.42
CA ARG A 328 -12.06 -10.92 6.46
C ARG A 328 -11.55 -10.17 7.68
N TRP A 329 -11.49 -8.85 7.62
CA TRP A 329 -10.94 -8.05 8.69
C TRP A 329 -12.02 -7.17 9.28
N ARG A 330 -12.45 -7.50 10.48
CA ARG A 330 -13.33 -6.65 11.25
C ARG A 330 -12.52 -5.91 12.30
N PHE A 331 -12.62 -4.60 12.31
CA PHE A 331 -12.10 -3.80 13.39
C PHE A 331 -13.10 -3.83 14.53
N LYS A 332 -12.64 -4.25 15.73
CA LYS A 332 -13.43 -4.01 16.95
C LYS A 332 -13.12 -2.59 17.39
N LEU A 333 -14.03 -1.68 17.06
CA LEU A 333 -13.94 -0.28 17.47
C LEU A 333 -14.06 -0.13 18.98
N LEU A 334 -13.51 0.98 19.48
CA LEU A 334 -13.76 1.43 20.85
C LEU A 334 -15.27 1.64 21.06
N GLU A 335 -15.77 1.18 22.19
CA GLU A 335 -17.14 1.38 22.61
C GLU A 335 -17.19 2.59 23.54
N TYR A 336 -17.91 3.63 23.14
CA TYR A 336 -18.15 4.80 23.96
C TYR A 336 -19.54 4.71 24.64
N PRO A 337 -19.78 5.46 25.71
CA PRO A 337 -21.10 5.50 26.34
C PRO A 337 -22.23 5.82 25.36
N LEU A 338 -23.36 5.15 25.49
CA LEU A 338 -24.49 5.32 24.59
C LEU A 338 -24.91 6.80 24.48
N GLY A 339 -24.95 7.31 23.25
CA GLY A 339 -25.30 8.70 22.97
C GLY A 339 -24.16 9.71 23.18
N ALA A 340 -22.95 9.24 23.49
CA ALA A 340 -21.79 10.12 23.53
C ALA A 340 -21.40 10.53 22.10
N LEU A 341 -21.30 11.83 21.86
CA LEU A 341 -20.67 12.37 20.66
C LEU A 341 -19.16 12.46 20.93
N VAL A 342 -18.38 11.63 20.25
CA VAL A 342 -16.92 11.66 20.35
C VAL A 342 -16.36 12.34 19.12
N GLU A 343 -15.66 13.45 19.36
CA GLU A 343 -15.01 14.25 18.34
C GLU A 343 -13.49 14.08 18.43
N HIS A 344 -12.87 13.82 17.28
CA HIS A 344 -11.43 13.81 17.14
C HIS A 344 -10.97 15.07 16.39
N GLN A 345 -9.82 15.59 16.79
CA GLN A 345 -9.25 16.83 16.27
C GLN A 345 -7.83 16.58 15.76
N VAL A 346 -7.51 17.09 14.59
CA VAL A 346 -6.17 17.04 14.01
C VAL A 346 -5.67 18.46 13.84
N ALA A 347 -4.60 18.79 14.58
CA ALA A 347 -4.01 20.13 14.56
C ALA A 347 -3.13 20.31 13.30
N HIS A 348 -3.11 21.55 12.81
CA HIS A 348 -2.33 21.99 11.66
C HIS A 348 -1.77 23.40 11.89
N SER A 349 -0.93 23.54 12.91
CA SER A 349 -0.26 24.79 13.27
C SER A 349 1.26 24.64 13.16
N MET A 350 1.99 25.73 13.35
CA MET A 350 3.44 25.71 13.43
C MET A 350 3.95 24.88 14.60
N VAL A 351 3.20 24.81 15.70
CA VAL A 351 3.56 24.06 16.92
C VAL A 351 3.18 22.59 16.81
N HIS A 352 2.07 22.30 16.13
CA HIS A 352 1.52 20.96 15.94
C HIS A 352 1.30 20.68 14.45
N PRO A 353 2.40 20.51 13.66
CA PRO A 353 2.32 20.36 12.22
C PRO A 353 2.04 18.90 11.83
N SER A 354 0.77 18.53 11.68
CA SER A 354 0.40 17.22 11.14
C SER A 354 0.81 17.08 9.68
N SER A 355 1.21 15.87 9.26
CA SER A 355 1.75 15.63 7.91
C SER A 355 1.60 14.18 7.48
N VAL A 356 1.64 13.92 6.19
CA VAL A 356 1.89 12.60 5.60
C VAL A 356 3.31 12.56 5.04
N VAL A 357 3.99 11.43 5.23
CA VAL A 357 5.34 11.17 4.71
C VAL A 357 5.28 9.96 3.81
N LEU A 358 5.66 10.15 2.56
CA LEU A 358 5.56 9.15 1.50
C LEU A 358 6.96 8.68 1.04
N PRO A 359 7.13 7.39 0.64
CA PRO A 359 8.42 6.79 0.31
C PRO A 359 8.81 7.09 -1.16
N LEU A 360 9.30 8.28 -1.45
CA LEU A 360 9.66 8.73 -2.79
C LEU A 360 11.01 8.14 -3.23
N ILE A 361 11.07 7.69 -4.47
CA ILE A 361 12.32 7.33 -5.15
C ILE A 361 12.62 8.38 -6.22
N PRO A 362 13.40 9.43 -5.91
CA PRO A 362 13.58 10.57 -6.80
C PRO A 362 14.27 10.22 -8.12
N SER A 363 15.09 9.17 -8.14
CA SER A 363 15.84 8.72 -9.32
C SER A 363 15.05 7.80 -10.25
N ALA A 364 13.87 7.32 -9.81
CA ALA A 364 13.09 6.39 -10.60
C ALA A 364 12.40 7.09 -11.77
N VAL A 365 12.54 6.49 -12.95
CA VAL A 365 11.95 7.02 -14.18
C VAL A 365 10.95 6.01 -14.72
N VAL A 366 9.70 6.45 -14.87
CA VAL A 366 8.65 5.61 -15.47
C VAL A 366 9.00 5.30 -16.93
N PRO A 367 8.92 4.00 -17.35
CA PRO A 367 9.17 3.63 -18.72
C PRO A 367 8.28 4.42 -19.69
N VAL A 368 8.84 4.85 -20.82
CA VAL A 368 8.14 5.74 -21.79
C VAL A 368 6.79 5.17 -22.22
N ALA A 369 6.70 3.85 -22.40
CA ALA A 369 5.46 3.17 -22.79
C ALA A 369 4.37 3.23 -21.69
N ASN A 370 4.74 3.54 -20.45
CA ASN A 370 3.86 3.52 -19.27
C ASN A 370 3.65 4.92 -18.65
N ARG A 371 4.00 5.99 -19.37
CA ARG A 371 3.86 7.37 -18.86
C ARG A 371 2.44 7.93 -18.89
N GLY A 372 1.51 7.27 -19.61
CA GLY A 372 0.11 7.63 -19.58
C GLY A 372 -0.59 7.23 -18.28
N PHE A 373 -1.75 7.81 -18.03
CA PHE A 373 -2.60 7.34 -16.93
C PHE A 373 -3.07 5.91 -17.20
N PRO A 374 -2.98 5.04 -16.20
CA PRO A 374 -3.49 3.69 -16.35
C PRO A 374 -5.01 3.70 -16.47
N VAL A 375 -5.56 2.77 -17.27
CA VAL A 375 -7.00 2.61 -17.37
C VAL A 375 -7.55 2.03 -16.06
N CYS A 376 -8.64 2.59 -15.58
CA CYS A 376 -9.33 2.07 -14.41
C CYS A 376 -10.04 0.73 -14.68
N PRO A 377 -9.92 -0.28 -13.80
CA PRO A 377 -9.19 -0.29 -12.54
C PRO A 377 -7.70 -0.59 -12.75
N SER A 378 -6.83 0.24 -12.23
CA SER A 378 -5.39 -0.01 -12.20
C SER A 378 -4.95 -0.75 -10.92
N ARG A 379 -5.90 -1.07 -10.06
CA ARG A 379 -5.70 -1.83 -8.83
C ARG A 379 -6.64 -3.01 -8.78
N ARG A 380 -6.07 -4.19 -8.63
CA ARG A 380 -6.84 -5.41 -8.43
C ARG A 380 -7.68 -5.31 -7.14
N GLY A 381 -8.94 -5.73 -7.22
CA GLY A 381 -9.83 -5.79 -6.08
C GLY A 381 -10.34 -4.44 -5.54
N ARG A 382 -9.86 -3.33 -6.07
CA ARG A 382 -10.36 -2.00 -5.73
C ARG A 382 -10.72 -1.23 -6.99
N PRO A 383 -12.01 -1.10 -7.31
CA PRO A 383 -12.44 -0.30 -8.44
C PRO A 383 -12.07 1.17 -8.22
N CYS A 384 -11.77 1.89 -9.28
CA CYS A 384 -11.73 3.34 -9.21
C CYS A 384 -13.14 3.86 -8.86
N ARG A 385 -13.18 5.01 -8.20
CA ARG A 385 -14.43 5.71 -7.93
C ARG A 385 -14.35 7.13 -8.47
N PRO A 386 -15.49 7.77 -8.77
CA PRO A 386 -15.52 9.19 -9.04
C PRO A 386 -14.97 9.98 -7.84
N HIS A 387 -14.06 10.90 -8.11
CA HIS A 387 -13.61 11.87 -7.11
C HIS A 387 -14.78 12.79 -6.72
N VAL A 388 -14.90 13.03 -5.44
CA VAL A 388 -15.87 13.98 -4.87
C VAL A 388 -15.11 14.91 -3.95
N ALA A 389 -15.24 16.21 -4.20
CA ALA A 389 -14.69 17.22 -3.29
C ALA A 389 -15.31 17.08 -1.90
N TYR A 390 -14.49 17.24 -0.87
CA TYR A 390 -14.91 17.09 0.53
C TYR A 390 -14.60 18.38 1.28
N SER A 391 -15.51 18.79 2.15
CA SER A 391 -15.31 19.94 3.05
C SER A 391 -15.00 19.44 4.47
N ASN A 392 -13.90 19.91 5.03
CA ASN A 392 -13.55 19.67 6.45
C ASN A 392 -14.26 20.66 7.38
N ALA A 393 -15.04 21.60 6.84
CA ALA A 393 -15.87 22.46 7.67
C ALA A 393 -16.94 21.65 8.40
N PRO A 394 -17.28 21.97 9.66
CA PRO A 394 -18.43 21.37 10.32
C PRO A 394 -19.65 21.50 9.40
N GLY A 395 -20.35 20.41 9.15
CA GLY A 395 -21.58 20.46 8.35
C GLY A 395 -22.60 21.41 9.02
N ASP A 396 -23.23 22.26 8.19
CA ASP A 396 -24.36 23.09 8.58
C ASP A 396 -25.58 22.21 8.98
#